data_7178df80648d152a3051dcb4d5a06c93
#
_entry.id   7178df80648d152a3051dcb4d5a06c93
#
_cell.length_a   1.000
_cell.length_b   1.000
_cell.length_c   1.000
_cell.angle_alpha   90.00
_cell.angle_beta   90.00
_cell.angle_gamma   90.00
#
_symmetry.space_group_name_H-M   'P 1'
#
loop_
_entity.id
_entity.type
_entity.pdbx_description
1 polymer ?
#
loop_
_entity_poly.entity_id
_entity_poly.type
_entity_poly.pdbx_seq_one_letter_code
_entity_poly.pdbx_strand_id
1 'polypeptide(L)'
;GKINSISSDTGSLQAMIYTQDDSWNWNQMEKAASIKAGQEFSLSYDLTQMSWKGSTLEKIGLRFVDNAVNTSKVSYTLDSAKLIVGDSSSGGGTTGGSAGGTTDDGLDANAREDSSLYSASYTAKPDNQYWTEYTFSITNHTSQAVSKVQAVMKTSGEPKGFQSFESINAVYNATVGGVIVYYAGEIAAGATVNINGKIGFDPTSVTVSSAYVRAVNCNPPSGETTESGKLNYKLTGTTKDIPYAQTPVGKHGKLHLKKVAGYGNAPVIVDKNDNPYQLRGASSHGIQWDVGYNYVNKGAMQSLRDEWGVNLFRMACYVTQDGYTAGAQSRMDQKIEEGVQAAKELGMYVIVDWHIHAENPHTTKSWAKDFFKKYATKYKDYDNVIFEICNEPKDVQWYTGGGNDLYSYCKEIAGIIRDCGSDALIVCGTNTWSQDVEDVAKKPLKDDGFEDILYTFHFYSGSHYADKMAKVKTATADGTPIFVTEFGICDASGNGGFDTANADAWIKLCDSYNISYACWSFCNKGESASYLSTSCSKTTGGYVASDLATTGIWLVNTYRAHQDIEEGTDTKVTPKPSTSASAKPGTSSSEKPSTSASAKPGTSSSEKPSTSASAKPGTGSS
;
A
#
# COMPACT_ATOMS: atom_id res chain seq x y z
N GLY A 1 -24.83 -16.22 -11.64
CA GLY A 1 -23.98 -17.33 -12.09
C GLY A 1 -24.26 -17.78 -13.51
N LYS A 2 -23.41 -18.64 -14.03
CA LYS A 2 -23.53 -19.19 -15.39
C LYS A 2 -23.26 -20.69 -15.41
N ILE A 3 -24.09 -21.42 -16.14
CA ILE A 3 -23.84 -22.83 -16.42
C ILE A 3 -22.88 -22.94 -17.60
N ASN A 4 -21.71 -23.48 -17.38
CA ASN A 4 -20.68 -23.63 -18.42
C ASN A 4 -20.93 -24.88 -19.28
N SER A 5 -21.28 -26.00 -18.64
CA SER A 5 -21.62 -27.25 -19.33
C SER A 5 -22.58 -28.11 -18.51
N ILE A 6 -23.41 -28.86 -19.18
CA ILE A 6 -24.29 -29.87 -18.61
C ILE A 6 -24.07 -31.17 -19.39
N SER A 7 -23.82 -32.26 -18.67
CA SER A 7 -23.83 -33.59 -19.22
C SER A 7 -25.10 -34.30 -18.74
N SER A 8 -26.19 -34.10 -19.48
CA SER A 8 -27.52 -34.59 -19.15
C SER A 8 -28.32 -34.86 -20.40
N ASP A 9 -29.16 -35.90 -20.37
CA ASP A 9 -30.05 -36.26 -21.47
C ASP A 9 -31.16 -35.23 -21.75
N THR A 10 -31.47 -34.37 -20.74
CA THR A 10 -32.47 -33.32 -20.85
C THR A 10 -31.91 -31.99 -21.36
N GLY A 11 -30.61 -31.81 -21.30
CA GLY A 11 -29.91 -30.58 -21.69
C GLY A 11 -30.25 -29.35 -20.85
N SER A 12 -30.99 -29.51 -19.74
CA SER A 12 -31.34 -28.43 -18.82
C SER A 12 -31.37 -28.90 -17.37
N LEU A 13 -31.16 -27.95 -16.45
CA LEU A 13 -31.17 -28.14 -15.00
C LEU A 13 -32.18 -27.24 -14.33
N GLN A 14 -32.69 -27.66 -13.20
CA GLN A 14 -33.33 -26.77 -12.23
C GLN A 14 -32.30 -26.35 -11.20
N ALA A 15 -32.20 -25.06 -10.96
CA ALA A 15 -31.36 -24.51 -9.89
C ALA A 15 -32.26 -23.89 -8.81
N MET A 16 -31.91 -24.09 -7.57
CA MET A 16 -32.64 -23.56 -6.42
C MET A 16 -31.70 -23.17 -5.29
N ILE A 17 -32.14 -22.22 -4.46
CA ILE A 17 -31.49 -21.87 -3.20
C ILE A 17 -32.00 -22.82 -2.13
N TYR A 18 -31.12 -23.29 -1.28
CA TYR A 18 -31.49 -23.99 -0.06
C TYR A 18 -30.83 -23.36 1.15
N THR A 19 -31.47 -23.58 2.30
CA THR A 19 -30.93 -23.19 3.61
C THR A 19 -31.04 -24.35 4.61
N GLN A 20 -30.20 -24.32 5.62
CA GLN A 20 -30.23 -25.22 6.74
C GLN A 20 -30.06 -24.41 8.03
N ASP A 21 -30.92 -24.67 9.04
CA ASP A 21 -30.82 -24.05 10.35
C ASP A 21 -30.03 -24.93 11.36
N ASP A 22 -29.79 -24.40 12.55
CA ASP A 22 -29.07 -25.07 13.64
C ASP A 22 -29.80 -26.31 14.23
N SER A 23 -31.06 -26.51 13.86
CA SER A 23 -31.84 -27.72 14.14
C SER A 23 -31.84 -28.69 12.97
N TRP A 24 -30.98 -28.51 11.99
CA TRP A 24 -30.82 -29.34 10.78
C TRP A 24 -32.04 -29.37 9.86
N ASN A 25 -32.97 -28.41 9.98
CA ASN A 25 -34.07 -28.31 9.04
C ASN A 25 -33.60 -27.74 7.72
N TRP A 26 -34.05 -28.41 6.67
CA TRP A 26 -33.74 -28.08 5.29
C TRP A 26 -34.91 -27.34 4.66
N ASN A 27 -34.65 -26.16 4.15
CA ASN A 27 -35.59 -25.35 3.35
C ASN A 27 -35.03 -25.08 1.95
N GLN A 28 -35.89 -25.05 0.96
CA GLN A 28 -35.52 -24.76 -0.41
C GLN A 28 -36.60 -23.94 -1.11
N MET A 29 -36.21 -23.25 -2.21
CA MET A 29 -37.18 -22.57 -3.07
C MET A 29 -38.24 -23.55 -3.57
N GLU A 30 -39.50 -23.13 -3.56
CA GLU A 30 -40.61 -23.92 -4.11
C GLU A 30 -40.54 -24.00 -5.65
N LYS A 31 -40.00 -22.96 -6.32
CA LYS A 31 -39.89 -22.89 -7.80
C LYS A 31 -38.42 -22.76 -8.18
N ALA A 32 -37.91 -23.75 -8.85
CA ALA A 32 -36.56 -23.72 -9.43
C ALA A 32 -36.61 -23.16 -10.86
N ALA A 33 -35.61 -22.38 -11.21
CA ALA A 33 -35.37 -21.95 -12.59
C ALA A 33 -34.90 -23.12 -13.44
N SER A 34 -35.37 -23.23 -14.69
CA SER A 34 -34.81 -24.20 -15.65
C SER A 34 -33.72 -23.52 -16.48
N ILE A 35 -32.49 -24.05 -16.44
CA ILE A 35 -31.31 -23.41 -17.01
C ILE A 35 -30.61 -24.36 -17.97
N LYS A 36 -30.17 -23.85 -19.12
CA LYS A 36 -29.40 -24.57 -20.14
C LYS A 36 -27.93 -24.24 -20.08
N ALA A 37 -27.11 -25.09 -20.67
CA ALA A 37 -25.68 -24.80 -20.85
C ALA A 37 -25.45 -23.50 -21.63
N GLY A 38 -24.49 -22.69 -21.18
CA GLY A 38 -24.18 -21.37 -21.72
C GLY A 38 -25.08 -20.25 -21.20
N GLN A 39 -26.15 -20.57 -20.47
CA GLN A 39 -27.10 -19.58 -19.95
C GLN A 39 -26.65 -19.03 -18.60
N GLU A 40 -26.78 -17.73 -18.45
CA GLU A 40 -26.67 -17.03 -17.15
C GLU A 40 -27.95 -17.19 -16.35
N PHE A 41 -27.82 -17.24 -15.02
CA PHE A 41 -28.97 -17.32 -14.13
C PHE A 41 -28.78 -16.43 -12.91
N SER A 42 -29.90 -15.91 -12.41
CA SER A 42 -29.99 -15.24 -11.12
C SER A 42 -31.14 -15.86 -10.34
N LEU A 43 -30.92 -16.14 -9.09
CA LEU A 43 -31.94 -16.68 -8.18
C LEU A 43 -32.02 -15.78 -6.97
N SER A 44 -33.22 -15.45 -6.55
CA SER A 44 -33.49 -14.76 -5.29
C SER A 44 -34.56 -15.52 -4.51
N TYR A 45 -34.45 -15.54 -3.21
CA TYR A 45 -35.45 -16.15 -2.34
C TYR A 45 -35.64 -15.33 -1.07
N ASP A 46 -36.87 -15.07 -0.73
CA ASP A 46 -37.24 -14.36 0.49
C ASP A 46 -37.20 -15.34 1.68
N LEU A 47 -36.18 -15.18 2.52
CA LEU A 47 -35.98 -16.03 3.70
C LEU A 47 -37.09 -15.88 4.74
N THR A 48 -37.90 -14.82 4.70
CA THR A 48 -39.07 -14.63 5.58
C THR A 48 -40.18 -15.62 5.30
N GLN A 49 -40.19 -16.23 4.11
CA GLN A 49 -41.17 -17.24 3.70
C GLN A 49 -40.79 -18.65 4.18
N MET A 50 -39.68 -18.80 4.87
CA MET A 50 -39.22 -20.11 5.36
C MET A 50 -39.80 -20.45 6.71
N SER A 51 -40.07 -21.75 6.90
CA SER A 51 -40.48 -22.28 8.20
C SER A 51 -39.22 -22.66 9.02
N TRP A 52 -38.79 -21.74 9.83
CA TRP A 52 -37.66 -21.96 10.73
C TRP A 52 -38.09 -22.78 11.95
N LYS A 53 -37.29 -23.77 12.35
CA LYS A 53 -37.42 -24.51 13.59
C LYS A 53 -36.25 -24.28 14.54
N GLY A 54 -35.11 -23.94 13.99
CA GLY A 54 -33.93 -23.48 14.72
C GLY A 54 -33.91 -21.99 14.91
N SER A 55 -32.92 -21.48 15.64
CA SER A 55 -32.74 -20.06 15.94
C SER A 55 -31.68 -19.41 15.06
N THR A 56 -30.86 -20.19 14.39
CA THR A 56 -29.70 -19.68 13.60
C THR A 56 -29.65 -20.33 12.23
N LEU A 57 -29.33 -19.50 11.22
CA LEU A 57 -29.06 -19.95 9.87
C LEU A 57 -27.62 -20.49 9.78
N GLU A 58 -27.46 -21.79 9.56
CA GLU A 58 -26.15 -22.45 9.49
C GLU A 58 -25.60 -22.52 8.08
N LYS A 59 -26.43 -22.73 7.06
CA LYS A 59 -26.01 -22.89 5.68
C LYS A 59 -26.97 -22.26 4.68
N ILE A 60 -26.39 -21.64 3.67
CA ILE A 60 -27.06 -21.27 2.40
C ILE A 60 -26.29 -21.90 1.27
N GLY A 61 -26.98 -22.49 0.30
CA GLY A 61 -26.31 -23.08 -0.85
C GLY A 61 -27.18 -23.12 -2.11
N LEU A 62 -26.54 -23.48 -3.21
CA LEU A 62 -27.20 -23.77 -4.48
C LEU A 62 -27.35 -25.27 -4.65
N ARG A 63 -28.54 -25.70 -5.04
CA ARG A 63 -28.84 -27.08 -5.44
C ARG A 63 -29.20 -27.10 -6.90
N PHE A 64 -28.56 -28.00 -7.64
CA PHE A 64 -28.92 -28.28 -9.02
C PHE A 64 -29.62 -29.65 -9.07
N VAL A 65 -30.76 -29.68 -9.73
CA VAL A 65 -31.55 -30.89 -9.89
C VAL A 65 -31.72 -31.15 -11.37
N ASP A 66 -31.41 -32.37 -11.78
CA ASP A 66 -31.68 -32.89 -13.10
C ASP A 66 -32.61 -34.10 -12.95
N ASN A 67 -33.65 -34.15 -13.76
CA ASN A 67 -34.58 -35.29 -13.82
C ASN A 67 -34.12 -36.36 -14.82
N ALA A 68 -32.88 -36.31 -15.29
CA ALA A 68 -32.30 -37.33 -16.17
C ALA A 68 -32.11 -38.67 -15.44
N VAL A 69 -32.22 -39.74 -16.19
CA VAL A 69 -32.06 -41.13 -15.69
C VAL A 69 -30.61 -41.44 -15.35
N ASN A 70 -29.66 -40.72 -15.94
CA ASN A 70 -28.22 -40.92 -15.77
C ASN A 70 -27.60 -39.82 -14.91
N THR A 71 -26.49 -40.12 -14.24
CA THR A 71 -25.74 -39.17 -13.41
C THR A 71 -25.25 -37.99 -14.24
N SER A 72 -25.74 -36.80 -13.97
CA SER A 72 -25.35 -35.59 -14.66
C SER A 72 -24.11 -34.94 -14.03
N LYS A 73 -23.24 -34.43 -14.88
CA LYS A 73 -22.14 -33.56 -14.45
C LYS A 73 -22.45 -32.12 -14.86
N VAL A 74 -22.30 -31.21 -13.92
CA VAL A 74 -22.55 -29.79 -14.12
C VAL A 74 -21.26 -29.02 -13.83
N SER A 75 -20.86 -28.17 -14.76
CA SER A 75 -19.83 -27.17 -14.53
C SER A 75 -20.50 -25.79 -14.56
N TYR A 76 -20.28 -25.00 -13.52
CA TYR A 76 -20.87 -23.66 -13.40
C TYR A 76 -19.87 -22.69 -12.81
N THR A 77 -20.10 -21.40 -13.08
CA THR A 77 -19.41 -20.28 -12.43
C THR A 77 -20.44 -19.54 -11.59
N LEU A 78 -20.09 -19.26 -10.34
CA LEU A 78 -20.88 -18.41 -9.46
C LEU A 78 -20.16 -17.07 -9.34
N ASP A 79 -20.78 -16.02 -9.90
CA ASP A 79 -20.17 -14.68 -9.92
C ASP A 79 -20.36 -14.00 -8.56
N SER A 80 -21.53 -14.20 -7.92
CA SER A 80 -21.81 -13.65 -6.59
C SER A 80 -22.89 -14.47 -5.85
N ALA A 81 -22.82 -14.46 -4.53
CA ALA A 81 -23.89 -14.90 -3.64
C ALA A 81 -24.05 -13.87 -2.52
N LYS A 82 -25.26 -13.36 -2.28
CA LYS A 82 -25.52 -12.29 -1.30
C LYS A 82 -26.71 -12.66 -0.42
N LEU A 83 -26.52 -12.51 0.90
CA LEU A 83 -27.61 -12.48 1.86
C LEU A 83 -28.01 -11.03 2.11
N ILE A 84 -29.26 -10.68 1.85
CA ILE A 84 -29.80 -9.34 2.11
C ILE A 84 -30.63 -9.45 3.38
N VAL A 85 -30.20 -8.73 4.43
CA VAL A 85 -30.95 -8.60 5.69
C VAL A 85 -31.63 -7.23 5.64
N GLY A 86 -32.97 -7.21 5.52
CA GLY A 86 -33.75 -5.99 5.51
C GLY A 86 -34.47 -5.80 6.82
N ASP A 87 -34.53 -4.56 7.33
CA ASP A 87 -35.49 -4.18 8.36
C ASP A 87 -36.89 -4.06 7.73
N SER A 88 -37.83 -4.75 8.33
CA SER A 88 -39.22 -4.70 7.91
C SER A 88 -39.86 -3.36 8.24
N SER A 89 -39.91 -2.45 7.28
CA SER A 89 -40.99 -1.45 7.26
C SER A 89 -41.27 -0.97 5.82
N SER A 90 -42.38 -1.48 5.36
CA SER A 90 -43.41 -0.94 4.43
C SER A 90 -43.02 0.05 3.33
N GLY A 91 -43.34 -0.33 2.11
CA GLY A 91 -44.34 0.37 1.30
C GLY A 91 -43.86 0.97 0.00
N GLY A 92 -44.07 0.28 -1.04
CA GLY A 92 -44.77 0.62 -2.26
C GLY A 92 -44.30 1.78 -3.14
N GLY A 93 -44.00 1.45 -4.37
CA GLY A 93 -43.96 2.43 -5.47
C GLY A 93 -43.23 1.88 -6.70
N THR A 94 -44.05 1.26 -7.56
CA THR A 94 -43.63 0.86 -8.91
C THR A 94 -43.44 2.05 -9.82
N THR A 95 -42.42 2.07 -10.66
CA THR A 95 -42.57 2.10 -12.13
C THR A 95 -41.25 1.95 -12.85
N GLY A 96 -41.18 1.00 -13.65
CA GLY A 96 -40.68 0.66 -14.95
C GLY A 96 -39.48 1.40 -15.55
N GLY A 97 -38.50 0.62 -15.97
CA GLY A 97 -37.64 0.99 -17.06
C GLY A 97 -36.22 0.45 -16.97
N SER A 98 -35.92 -0.46 -17.87
CA SER A 98 -34.61 -0.82 -18.40
C SER A 98 -33.59 -1.45 -17.48
N ALA A 99 -33.15 -2.65 -17.85
CA ALA A 99 -32.18 -3.51 -17.16
C ALA A 99 -30.84 -2.83 -16.90
N GLY A 100 -30.66 -2.34 -15.68
CA GLY A 100 -29.36 -1.98 -15.08
C GLY A 100 -29.03 -3.01 -14.01
N GLY A 101 -27.77 -3.45 -13.95
CA GLY A 101 -27.29 -4.32 -12.87
C GLY A 101 -27.41 -3.61 -11.51
N THR A 102 -27.75 -4.36 -10.45
CA THR A 102 -27.70 -3.85 -9.07
C THR A 102 -26.26 -3.73 -8.60
N THR A 103 -25.95 -2.66 -7.92
CA THR A 103 -24.68 -2.44 -7.24
C THR A 103 -24.67 -3.17 -5.89
N ASP A 104 -23.46 -3.37 -5.32
CA ASP A 104 -23.27 -4.13 -4.06
C ASP A 104 -24.01 -3.56 -2.84
N ASP A 105 -24.45 -2.31 -2.88
CA ASP A 105 -25.27 -1.67 -1.84
C ASP A 105 -26.79 -1.97 -1.97
N GLY A 106 -27.14 -2.83 -2.93
CA GLY A 106 -28.53 -3.24 -3.18
C GLY A 106 -29.34 -2.23 -3.97
N LEU A 107 -28.74 -1.13 -4.43
CA LEU A 107 -29.37 -0.13 -5.27
C LEU A 107 -29.15 -0.46 -6.76
N ASP A 108 -30.12 -0.13 -7.60
CA ASP A 108 -29.93 -0.17 -9.06
C ASP A 108 -28.76 0.74 -9.44
N ALA A 109 -27.91 0.30 -10.36
CA ALA A 109 -26.80 1.12 -10.86
C ALA A 109 -27.25 2.48 -11.44
N ASN A 110 -28.46 2.53 -11.97
CA ASN A 110 -29.11 3.74 -12.50
C ASN A 110 -30.07 4.37 -11.49
N ALA A 111 -30.09 3.92 -10.23
CA ALA A 111 -30.95 4.53 -9.22
C ALA A 111 -30.68 6.04 -9.16
N ARG A 112 -31.76 6.81 -9.18
CA ARG A 112 -31.73 8.25 -9.17
C ARG A 112 -32.99 8.78 -8.51
N GLU A 113 -32.82 9.63 -7.53
CA GLU A 113 -33.91 10.36 -6.91
C GLU A 113 -34.45 11.43 -7.87
N ASP A 114 -35.73 11.79 -7.69
CA ASP A 114 -36.35 12.88 -8.42
C ASP A 114 -35.62 14.20 -8.12
N SER A 115 -35.08 14.82 -9.16
CA SER A 115 -34.29 16.05 -9.04
C SER A 115 -35.10 17.26 -8.54
N SER A 116 -36.44 17.19 -8.57
CA SER A 116 -37.30 18.19 -7.93
C SER A 116 -37.38 18.04 -6.42
N LEU A 117 -37.10 16.85 -5.90
CA LEU A 117 -37.09 16.55 -4.47
C LEU A 117 -35.66 16.60 -3.89
N TYR A 118 -34.67 16.12 -4.64
CA TYR A 118 -33.26 16.08 -4.21
C TYR A 118 -32.35 16.39 -5.39
N SER A 119 -31.47 17.34 -5.21
CA SER A 119 -30.52 17.68 -6.28
C SER A 119 -29.09 17.65 -5.79
N ALA A 120 -28.17 17.35 -6.70
CA ALA A 120 -26.73 17.47 -6.45
C ALA A 120 -26.08 18.25 -7.59
N SER A 121 -25.09 19.05 -7.21
CA SER A 121 -24.26 19.83 -8.11
C SER A 121 -22.81 19.84 -7.63
N TYR A 122 -21.90 20.28 -8.47
CA TYR A 122 -20.51 20.45 -8.09
C TYR A 122 -19.90 21.70 -8.69
N THR A 123 -18.90 22.24 -8.02
CA THR A 123 -17.94 23.19 -8.58
C THR A 123 -16.55 22.58 -8.52
N ALA A 124 -15.76 22.82 -9.56
CA ALA A 124 -14.42 22.27 -9.68
C ALA A 124 -13.41 23.41 -9.80
N LYS A 125 -12.30 23.29 -9.07
CA LYS A 125 -11.17 24.21 -9.12
C LYS A 125 -9.89 23.38 -9.25
N PRO A 126 -9.17 23.46 -10.38
CA PRO A 126 -7.87 22.79 -10.48
C PRO A 126 -6.94 23.25 -9.36
N ASP A 127 -6.41 22.31 -8.60
CA ASP A 127 -5.45 22.57 -7.52
C ASP A 127 -4.01 22.50 -8.06
N ASN A 128 -3.72 21.41 -8.76
CA ASN A 128 -2.44 21.20 -9.44
C ASN A 128 -2.63 20.21 -10.62
N GLN A 129 -1.54 19.79 -11.25
CA GLN A 129 -1.59 18.87 -12.39
C GLN A 129 -2.14 17.46 -12.07
N TYR A 130 -2.30 17.12 -10.79
CA TYR A 130 -2.73 15.78 -10.34
C TYR A 130 -4.07 15.79 -9.63
N TRP A 131 -4.50 16.93 -9.07
CA TRP A 131 -5.66 17.05 -8.21
C TRP A 131 -6.56 18.21 -8.62
N THR A 132 -7.86 17.97 -8.50
CA THR A 132 -8.89 19.00 -8.66
C THR A 132 -9.70 19.08 -7.37
N GLU A 133 -9.83 20.26 -6.80
CA GLU A 133 -10.73 20.52 -5.68
C GLU A 133 -12.18 20.55 -6.18
N TYR A 134 -13.05 19.86 -5.47
CA TYR A 134 -14.48 19.85 -5.69
C TYR A 134 -15.22 20.32 -4.45
N THR A 135 -16.16 21.24 -4.63
CA THR A 135 -17.23 21.45 -3.68
C THR A 135 -18.46 20.76 -4.25
N PHE A 136 -18.91 19.72 -3.57
CA PHE A 136 -20.07 18.93 -3.95
C PHE A 136 -21.25 19.35 -3.08
N SER A 137 -22.34 19.81 -3.69
CA SER A 137 -23.50 20.33 -3.00
C SER A 137 -24.67 19.35 -3.14
N ILE A 138 -25.27 18.97 -2.02
CA ILE A 138 -26.50 18.15 -1.99
C ILE A 138 -27.61 18.98 -1.37
N THR A 139 -28.73 19.15 -2.08
CA THR A 139 -29.88 19.95 -1.65
C THR A 139 -31.10 19.04 -1.44
N ASN A 140 -31.71 19.16 -0.29
CA ASN A 140 -32.98 18.57 0.06
C ASN A 140 -34.09 19.62 -0.17
N HIS A 141 -34.88 19.45 -1.21
CA HIS A 141 -36.01 20.37 -1.55
C HIS A 141 -37.33 19.99 -0.86
N THR A 142 -37.34 18.92 -0.08
CA THR A 142 -38.56 18.43 0.58
C THR A 142 -38.86 19.20 1.87
N SER A 143 -40.03 19.01 2.42
CA SER A 143 -40.44 19.58 3.71
C SER A 143 -40.01 18.78 4.93
N GLN A 144 -39.27 17.69 4.73
CA GLN A 144 -38.76 16.82 5.82
C GLN A 144 -37.24 16.67 5.75
N ALA A 145 -36.60 16.53 6.91
CA ALA A 145 -35.19 16.23 6.95
C ALA A 145 -34.90 14.83 6.41
N VAL A 146 -33.75 14.67 5.76
CA VAL A 146 -33.22 13.37 5.29
C VAL A 146 -31.80 13.18 5.81
N SER A 147 -31.37 11.93 5.89
CA SER A 147 -29.99 11.58 6.27
C SER A 147 -29.48 10.42 5.41
N LYS A 148 -28.21 10.10 5.56
CA LYS A 148 -27.60 8.95 4.85
C LYS A 148 -27.87 9.02 3.34
N VAL A 149 -27.34 10.06 2.71
CA VAL A 149 -27.57 10.37 1.30
C VAL A 149 -26.42 9.86 0.45
N GLN A 150 -26.72 9.11 -0.59
CA GLN A 150 -25.79 8.81 -1.67
C GLN A 150 -26.02 9.76 -2.83
N ALA A 151 -24.96 10.43 -3.28
CA ALA A 151 -24.98 11.24 -4.48
C ALA A 151 -23.81 10.83 -5.40
N VAL A 152 -23.97 11.02 -6.69
CA VAL A 152 -23.03 10.55 -7.70
C VAL A 152 -22.47 11.71 -8.48
N MET A 153 -21.16 11.72 -8.67
CA MET A 153 -20.46 12.47 -9.71
C MET A 153 -20.13 11.53 -10.86
N LYS A 154 -20.74 11.73 -12.01
CA LYS A 154 -20.44 10.96 -13.22
C LYS A 154 -19.07 11.33 -13.75
N THR A 155 -18.20 10.34 -13.92
CA THR A 155 -16.84 10.50 -14.46
C THR A 155 -16.66 9.72 -15.76
N SER A 156 -15.74 10.16 -16.62
CA SER A 156 -15.44 9.45 -17.87
C SER A 156 -14.54 8.22 -17.66
N GLY A 157 -14.05 8.00 -16.44
CA GLY A 157 -13.21 6.88 -16.04
C GLY A 157 -12.98 6.87 -14.53
N GLU A 158 -12.22 5.91 -14.04
CA GLU A 158 -11.85 5.77 -12.64
C GLU A 158 -10.86 6.86 -12.24
N PRO A 159 -11.12 7.64 -11.15
CA PRO A 159 -10.18 8.56 -10.58
C PRO A 159 -9.00 7.83 -9.93
N LYS A 160 -7.82 8.42 -9.94
CA LYS A 160 -6.62 7.85 -9.30
C LYS A 160 -6.63 7.89 -7.78
N GLY A 161 -7.52 8.67 -7.17
CA GLY A 161 -7.65 8.75 -5.71
C GLY A 161 -8.62 9.82 -5.28
N PHE A 162 -8.94 9.81 -3.99
CA PHE A 162 -9.85 10.75 -3.35
C PHE A 162 -9.20 11.34 -2.11
N GLN A 163 -9.38 12.66 -1.92
CA GLN A 163 -9.10 13.34 -0.67
C GLN A 163 -10.38 14.02 -0.21
N SER A 164 -10.88 13.65 0.96
CA SER A 164 -12.03 14.27 1.58
C SER A 164 -11.61 14.90 2.90
N PHE A 165 -11.97 16.17 3.11
CA PHE A 165 -11.64 16.90 4.33
C PHE A 165 -12.67 16.70 5.45
N GLU A 166 -13.83 16.15 5.13
CA GLU A 166 -14.90 15.87 6.09
C GLU A 166 -15.26 14.39 5.94
N SER A 167 -15.60 13.73 7.01
CA SER A 167 -15.89 12.29 7.21
C SER A 167 -16.80 11.67 6.15
N ILE A 168 -16.40 11.67 4.88
CA ILE A 168 -17.19 11.22 3.75
C ILE A 168 -16.55 9.98 3.16
N ASN A 169 -17.38 8.99 2.91
CA ASN A 169 -17.01 7.88 2.08
C ASN A 169 -17.25 8.26 0.61
N ALA A 170 -16.18 8.47 -0.14
CA ALA A 170 -16.22 8.61 -1.59
C ALA A 170 -15.67 7.34 -2.23
N VAL A 171 -16.42 6.75 -3.15
CA VAL A 171 -16.07 5.49 -3.80
C VAL A 171 -16.35 5.58 -5.29
N TYR A 172 -15.39 5.17 -6.12
CA TYR A 172 -15.65 4.96 -7.53
C TYR A 172 -16.40 3.64 -7.74
N ASN A 173 -17.44 3.66 -8.52
CA ASN A 173 -18.18 2.46 -8.90
C ASN A 173 -18.31 2.40 -10.43
N ALA A 174 -17.65 1.42 -11.04
CA ALA A 174 -17.60 1.26 -12.49
C ALA A 174 -19.00 0.98 -13.10
N THR A 175 -19.86 0.26 -12.37
CA THR A 175 -21.23 -0.04 -12.81
C THR A 175 -22.11 1.22 -12.79
N VAL A 176 -21.95 2.07 -11.79
CA VAL A 176 -22.57 3.40 -11.72
C VAL A 176 -21.91 4.36 -12.72
N GLY A 177 -20.66 4.12 -13.09
CA GLY A 177 -19.86 4.97 -13.97
C GLY A 177 -19.58 6.34 -13.36
N GLY A 178 -19.15 6.36 -12.10
CA GLY A 178 -18.86 7.59 -11.38
C GLY A 178 -18.49 7.40 -9.93
N VAL A 179 -18.19 8.51 -9.29
CA VAL A 179 -17.87 8.59 -7.86
C VAL A 179 -19.15 8.70 -7.06
N ILE A 180 -19.41 7.74 -6.18
CA ILE A 180 -20.50 7.81 -5.21
C ILE A 180 -19.95 8.53 -3.97
N VAL A 181 -20.58 9.64 -3.61
CA VAL A 181 -20.30 10.42 -2.40
C VAL A 181 -21.39 10.11 -1.39
N TYR A 182 -21.02 9.62 -0.22
CA TYR A 182 -21.96 9.30 0.85
C TYR A 182 -21.86 10.32 1.99
N TYR A 183 -22.98 10.96 2.28
CA TYR A 183 -23.11 11.88 3.41
C TYR A 183 -23.96 11.25 4.51
N ALA A 184 -23.33 10.93 5.65
CA ALA A 184 -24.01 10.25 6.76
C ALA A 184 -24.87 11.19 7.62
N GLY A 185 -24.64 12.51 7.56
CA GLY A 185 -25.31 13.51 8.37
C GLY A 185 -26.76 13.76 7.94
N GLU A 186 -27.47 14.59 8.71
CA GLU A 186 -28.82 15.07 8.41
C GLU A 186 -28.76 16.30 7.52
N ILE A 187 -29.63 16.34 6.50
CA ILE A 187 -29.89 17.51 5.66
C ILE A 187 -31.32 17.97 5.98
N ALA A 188 -31.44 19.08 6.67
CA ALA A 188 -32.74 19.63 7.05
C ALA A 188 -33.61 19.94 5.82
N ALA A 189 -34.92 20.09 6.04
CA ALA A 189 -35.89 20.48 5.02
C ALA A 189 -35.46 21.81 4.34
N GLY A 190 -35.38 21.83 3.03
CA GLY A 190 -35.00 23.00 2.22
C GLY A 190 -33.50 23.36 2.31
N ALA A 191 -32.67 22.56 2.97
CA ALA A 191 -31.25 22.88 3.19
C ALA A 191 -30.34 22.29 2.12
N THR A 192 -29.17 22.91 1.97
CA THR A 192 -28.04 22.40 1.17
C THR A 192 -26.86 22.12 2.09
N VAL A 193 -26.23 20.98 1.92
CA VAL A 193 -24.93 20.66 2.50
C VAL A 193 -23.85 20.73 1.43
N ASN A 194 -22.72 21.35 1.77
CA ASN A 194 -21.56 21.41 0.89
C ASN A 194 -20.47 20.50 1.45
N ILE A 195 -19.93 19.68 0.58
CA ILE A 195 -18.93 18.68 0.86
C ILE A 195 -17.71 19.01 0.03
N ASN A 196 -16.58 19.28 0.67
CA ASN A 196 -15.35 19.59 -0.04
C ASN A 196 -14.45 18.37 -0.11
N GLY A 197 -13.83 18.17 -1.25
CA GLY A 197 -12.87 17.09 -1.45
C GLY A 197 -11.98 17.35 -2.64
N LYS A 198 -10.93 16.54 -2.79
CA LYS A 198 -10.10 16.54 -3.99
C LYS A 198 -10.22 15.20 -4.68
N ILE A 199 -10.25 15.23 -5.99
CA ILE A 199 -10.25 14.04 -6.83
C ILE A 199 -8.99 14.07 -7.68
N GLY A 200 -8.20 12.98 -7.61
CA GLY A 200 -7.02 12.79 -8.43
C GLY A 200 -7.39 12.23 -9.80
N PHE A 201 -7.04 12.96 -10.83
CA PHE A 201 -7.21 12.51 -12.21
C PHE A 201 -5.85 12.36 -12.89
N ASP A 202 -5.74 11.40 -13.80
CA ASP A 202 -4.69 11.47 -14.80
C ASP A 202 -4.94 12.72 -15.64
N PRO A 203 -3.97 13.64 -15.76
CA PRO A 203 -4.18 14.91 -16.45
C PRO A 203 -4.64 14.76 -17.90
N THR A 204 -4.71 13.55 -18.43
CA THR A 204 -5.02 13.31 -19.84
C THR A 204 -6.39 12.71 -20.10
N SER A 205 -7.20 12.29 -19.11
CA SER A 205 -8.32 11.43 -19.48
C SER A 205 -9.61 11.40 -18.66
N VAL A 206 -9.66 11.84 -17.42
CA VAL A 206 -10.92 11.71 -16.65
C VAL A 206 -11.59 13.06 -16.42
N THR A 207 -12.83 13.19 -16.90
CA THR A 207 -13.65 14.39 -16.73
C THR A 207 -14.90 14.07 -15.94
N VAL A 208 -15.38 15.05 -15.16
CA VAL A 208 -16.70 14.99 -14.50
C VAL A 208 -17.74 15.62 -15.42
N SER A 209 -18.86 14.93 -15.64
CA SER A 209 -19.88 15.35 -16.60
C SER A 209 -21.19 15.81 -15.97
N SER A 210 -21.59 15.25 -14.81
CA SER A 210 -22.84 15.59 -14.13
C SER A 210 -22.83 15.11 -12.68
N ALA A 211 -23.76 15.62 -11.87
CA ALA A 211 -24.02 15.15 -10.52
C ALA A 211 -25.52 14.93 -10.29
N TYR A 212 -25.88 13.97 -9.43
CA TYR A 212 -27.26 13.69 -9.05
C TYR A 212 -27.32 12.97 -7.70
N VAL A 213 -28.46 13.04 -7.00
CA VAL A 213 -28.73 12.24 -5.80
C VAL A 213 -29.19 10.85 -6.23
N ARG A 214 -28.53 9.82 -5.74
CA ARG A 214 -28.82 8.43 -6.07
C ARG A 214 -29.88 7.83 -5.16
N ALA A 215 -29.74 8.07 -3.86
CA ALA A 215 -30.69 7.59 -2.85
C ALA A 215 -30.57 8.40 -1.56
N VAL A 216 -31.64 8.46 -0.79
CA VAL A 216 -31.71 9.05 0.55
C VAL A 216 -32.12 8.00 1.57
N ASN A 217 -31.78 8.22 2.85
CA ASN A 217 -32.01 7.30 3.95
C ASN A 217 -31.49 5.88 3.67
N CYS A 218 -30.39 5.79 2.94
CA CYS A 218 -29.79 4.55 2.47
C CYS A 218 -28.54 4.15 3.27
N ASN A 219 -28.08 2.93 3.09
CA ASN A 219 -26.80 2.48 3.62
C ASN A 219 -25.65 3.12 2.84
N PRO A 220 -24.44 3.22 3.45
CA PRO A 220 -23.26 3.63 2.72
C PRO A 220 -23.06 2.72 1.50
N PRO A 221 -22.52 3.24 0.39
CA PRO A 221 -22.21 2.42 -0.76
C PRO A 221 -21.26 1.32 -0.30
N SER A 222 -21.62 0.07 -0.54
CA SER A 222 -20.65 -0.99 -0.57
C SER A 222 -19.88 -0.78 -1.88
N GLY A 223 -18.85 0.02 -1.83
CA GLY A 223 -17.93 0.12 -2.93
C GLY A 223 -17.10 -1.14 -2.94
N GLU A 224 -16.62 -1.54 -4.11
CA GLU A 224 -15.29 -2.07 -4.16
C GLU A 224 -14.40 -0.96 -3.60
N THR A 225 -14.30 -0.87 -2.28
CA THR A 225 -13.08 -0.37 -1.69
C THR A 225 -12.02 -1.25 -2.34
N THR A 226 -11.16 -0.67 -3.19
CA THR A 226 -9.85 -1.27 -3.37
C THR A 226 -9.51 -1.87 -2.03
N GLU A 227 -9.11 -3.13 -1.95
CA GLU A 227 -8.97 -3.91 -0.69
C GLU A 227 -8.15 -3.20 0.42
N SER A 228 -7.79 -1.96 0.24
CA SER A 228 -7.07 -1.06 1.15
C SER A 228 -7.75 -0.83 2.52
N GLY A 229 -9.04 -1.07 2.64
CA GLY A 229 -9.76 -0.99 3.92
C GLY A 229 -10.01 -2.34 4.59
N LYS A 230 -9.64 -3.46 3.95
CA LYS A 230 -9.85 -4.81 4.49
C LYS A 230 -8.52 -5.41 4.92
N LEU A 231 -8.45 -5.82 6.19
CA LEU A 231 -7.29 -6.56 6.67
C LEU A 231 -7.34 -8.00 6.15
N ASN A 232 -6.29 -8.40 5.38
CA ASN A 232 -6.18 -9.72 4.78
C ASN A 232 -5.60 -10.77 5.73
N TYR A 233 -5.07 -10.34 6.87
CA TYR A 233 -4.44 -11.17 7.88
C TYR A 233 -5.16 -11.05 9.21
N LYS A 234 -5.34 -12.17 9.91
CA LYS A 234 -5.90 -12.14 11.26
C LYS A 234 -4.84 -11.63 12.24
N LEU A 235 -5.11 -10.51 12.89
CA LEU A 235 -4.36 -10.06 14.04
C LEU A 235 -5.01 -10.61 15.32
N THR A 236 -4.23 -11.32 16.11
CA THR A 236 -4.71 -11.95 17.35
C THR A 236 -4.42 -11.11 18.59
N GLY A 237 -3.55 -10.10 18.44
CA GLY A 237 -3.04 -9.30 19.53
C GLY A 237 -2.11 -10.08 20.46
N THR A 238 -1.59 -11.23 20.00
CA THR A 238 -0.69 -12.08 20.80
C THR A 238 0.73 -11.98 20.26
N THR A 239 1.68 -11.89 21.17
CA THR A 239 3.11 -11.95 20.85
C THR A 239 3.64 -13.38 20.96
N LYS A 240 4.72 -13.66 20.25
CA LYS A 240 5.36 -14.98 20.22
C LYS A 240 6.77 -14.88 20.77
N ASP A 241 7.11 -15.74 21.71
CA ASP A 241 8.50 -15.95 22.08
C ASP A 241 9.13 -16.91 21.07
N ILE A 242 9.87 -16.33 20.12
CA ILE A 242 10.62 -17.09 19.13
C ILE A 242 12.12 -17.13 19.50
N PRO A 243 12.82 -18.26 19.26
CA PRO A 243 14.25 -18.33 19.45
C PRO A 243 14.98 -17.23 18.67
N TYR A 244 16.02 -16.63 19.28
CA TYR A 244 16.76 -15.53 18.63
C TYR A 244 17.23 -15.88 17.22
N ALA A 245 17.68 -17.11 16.99
CA ALA A 245 18.10 -17.60 15.67
C ALA A 245 16.99 -17.57 14.59
N GLN A 246 15.72 -17.43 14.99
CA GLN A 246 14.57 -17.31 14.08
C GLN A 246 14.11 -15.86 13.87
N THR A 247 14.69 -14.91 14.63
CA THR A 247 14.39 -13.49 14.46
C THR A 247 15.08 -12.93 13.22
N PRO A 248 14.67 -11.75 12.72
CA PRO A 248 15.33 -11.09 11.59
C PRO A 248 16.86 -11.01 11.74
N VAL A 249 17.35 -10.45 12.86
CA VAL A 249 18.81 -10.32 13.10
C VAL A 249 19.47 -11.69 13.31
N GLY A 250 18.82 -12.61 14.01
CA GLY A 250 19.36 -13.96 14.23
C GLY A 250 19.60 -14.74 12.94
N LYS A 251 18.68 -14.61 11.98
CA LYS A 251 18.79 -15.22 10.65
C LYS A 251 19.85 -14.51 9.79
N HIS A 252 19.78 -13.20 9.69
CA HIS A 252 20.49 -12.40 8.69
C HIS A 252 21.78 -11.78 9.24
N GLY A 253 21.91 -11.58 10.57
CA GLY A 253 23.11 -11.00 11.21
C GLY A 253 23.35 -9.56 10.82
N LYS A 254 24.61 -9.16 10.78
CA LYS A 254 25.01 -7.83 10.38
C LYS A 254 24.82 -7.61 8.89
N LEU A 255 24.25 -6.46 8.55
CA LEU A 255 23.97 -6.06 7.16
C LEU A 255 25.12 -5.21 6.61
N HIS A 256 25.36 -5.33 5.32
CA HIS A 256 26.34 -4.52 4.58
C HIS A 256 25.85 -4.29 3.14
N LEU A 257 26.57 -3.47 2.38
CA LEU A 257 26.23 -3.16 1.00
C LEU A 257 27.03 -4.01 0.02
N LYS A 258 26.34 -4.58 -0.94
CA LYS A 258 26.96 -5.35 -2.02
C LYS A 258 26.22 -5.17 -3.34
N LYS A 259 26.97 -5.14 -4.44
CA LYS A 259 26.37 -5.16 -5.76
C LYS A 259 25.90 -6.58 -6.09
N VAL A 260 24.60 -6.72 -6.35
CA VAL A 260 23.98 -8.01 -6.67
C VAL A 260 23.30 -7.92 -8.04
N ALA A 261 23.51 -8.93 -8.86
CA ALA A 261 22.87 -9.00 -10.19
C ALA A 261 21.35 -9.08 -10.06
N GLY A 262 20.63 -8.37 -10.93
CA GLY A 262 19.16 -8.33 -10.93
C GLY A 262 18.54 -7.10 -10.27
N TYR A 263 19.29 -6.35 -9.45
CA TYR A 263 18.79 -5.18 -8.73
C TYR A 263 19.33 -3.83 -9.27
N GLY A 264 19.71 -3.78 -10.53
CA GLY A 264 20.23 -2.57 -11.14
C GLY A 264 21.74 -2.39 -10.96
N ASN A 265 22.19 -1.13 -10.93
CA ASN A 265 23.62 -0.80 -10.89
C ASN A 265 24.11 -0.39 -9.50
N ALA A 266 23.21 -0.05 -8.58
CA ALA A 266 23.54 0.32 -7.21
C ALA A 266 23.81 -0.91 -6.33
N PRO A 267 24.70 -0.81 -5.32
CA PRO A 267 24.76 -1.78 -4.24
C PRO A 267 23.42 -1.83 -3.48
N VAL A 268 23.06 -3.01 -3.00
CA VAL A 268 21.86 -3.26 -2.18
C VAL A 268 22.27 -3.79 -0.81
N ILE A 269 21.37 -3.71 0.15
CA ILE A 269 21.56 -4.33 1.46
C ILE A 269 21.59 -5.85 1.30
N VAL A 270 22.62 -6.48 1.86
CA VAL A 270 22.77 -7.93 1.94
C VAL A 270 23.02 -8.37 3.38
N ASP A 271 22.68 -9.62 3.66
CA ASP A 271 22.90 -10.25 4.96
C ASP A 271 24.37 -10.74 5.15
N LYS A 272 24.67 -11.29 6.32
CA LYS A 272 25.98 -11.87 6.65
C LYS A 272 26.50 -12.94 5.67
N ASN A 273 25.63 -13.48 4.82
CA ASN A 273 25.97 -14.51 3.83
C ASN A 273 25.93 -13.94 2.38
N ASP A 274 25.89 -12.62 2.24
CA ASP A 274 25.78 -11.92 0.94
C ASP A 274 24.46 -12.13 0.19
N ASN A 275 23.41 -12.59 0.85
CA ASN A 275 22.08 -12.68 0.25
C ASN A 275 21.37 -11.34 0.30
N PRO A 276 20.73 -10.89 -0.78
CA PRO A 276 19.89 -9.69 -0.75
C PRO A 276 18.87 -9.78 0.38
N TYR A 277 18.77 -8.73 1.17
CA TYR A 277 17.81 -8.65 2.24
C TYR A 277 17.16 -7.28 2.29
N GLN A 278 15.84 -7.23 2.32
CA GLN A 278 15.07 -6.00 2.31
C GLN A 278 14.50 -5.72 3.70
N LEU A 279 14.78 -4.53 4.20
CA LEU A 279 14.19 -4.05 5.45
C LEU A 279 12.82 -3.42 5.17
N ARG A 280 11.82 -3.84 5.95
CA ARG A 280 10.45 -3.32 5.96
C ARG A 280 10.16 -2.77 7.33
N GLY A 281 10.26 -1.46 7.42
CA GLY A 281 10.29 -0.74 8.68
C GLY A 281 8.97 -0.07 9.06
N ALA A 282 8.81 0.11 10.36
CA ALA A 282 7.85 1.02 10.96
C ALA A 282 8.60 2.17 11.63
N SER A 283 8.22 3.43 11.35
CA SER A 283 8.78 4.59 12.03
C SER A 283 7.92 5.00 13.22
N SER A 284 8.53 5.34 14.35
CA SER A 284 7.84 6.06 15.41
C SER A 284 7.42 7.44 14.90
N HIS A 285 6.42 8.06 15.51
CA HIS A 285 6.29 9.52 15.49
C HIS A 285 7.42 10.12 16.35
N GLY A 286 7.60 11.45 16.37
CA GLY A 286 8.64 12.12 17.15
C GLY A 286 8.66 11.66 18.61
N ILE A 287 9.78 11.09 19.06
CA ILE A 287 9.92 10.47 20.39
C ILE A 287 10.01 11.49 21.54
N GLN A 288 10.13 12.76 21.25
CA GLN A 288 10.05 13.83 22.26
C GLN A 288 8.62 14.08 22.74
N TRP A 289 7.60 13.75 21.93
CA TRP A 289 6.18 13.86 22.24
C TRP A 289 5.58 12.51 22.67
N ASP A 290 4.59 12.54 23.55
CA ASP A 290 3.93 11.30 24.04
C ASP A 290 3.35 10.45 22.91
N VAL A 291 2.92 11.08 21.83
CA VAL A 291 2.36 10.42 20.65
C VAL A 291 3.37 9.49 19.94
N GLY A 292 4.67 9.72 20.09
CA GLY A 292 5.73 8.83 19.64
C GLY A 292 6.38 8.05 20.79
N TYR A 293 6.66 8.74 21.91
CA TYR A 293 7.34 8.20 23.08
C TYR A 293 6.70 6.90 23.59
N ASN A 294 5.37 6.90 23.74
CA ASN A 294 4.64 5.80 24.34
C ASN A 294 4.65 4.51 23.52
N TYR A 295 4.98 4.59 22.24
CA TYR A 295 4.99 3.44 21.32
C TYR A 295 6.38 2.83 21.13
N VAL A 296 7.45 3.49 21.62
CA VAL A 296 8.81 2.94 21.57
C VAL A 296 9.06 2.10 22.82
N ASN A 297 8.65 0.85 22.77
CA ASN A 297 8.86 -0.13 23.84
C ASN A 297 8.84 -1.56 23.29
N LYS A 298 9.34 -2.52 24.06
CA LYS A 298 9.46 -3.92 23.64
C LYS A 298 8.15 -4.54 23.21
N GLY A 299 7.07 -4.35 23.98
CA GLY A 299 5.80 -5.01 23.69
C GLY A 299 5.16 -4.51 22.39
N ALA A 300 5.20 -3.19 22.14
CA ALA A 300 4.73 -2.60 20.90
C ALA A 300 5.56 -3.10 19.69
N MET A 301 6.88 -3.05 19.77
CA MET A 301 7.78 -3.51 18.71
C MET A 301 7.65 -5.02 18.45
N GLN A 302 7.43 -5.82 19.51
CA GLN A 302 7.18 -7.26 19.39
C GLN A 302 5.90 -7.55 18.59
N SER A 303 4.82 -6.81 18.84
CA SER A 303 3.58 -6.94 18.07
C SER A 303 3.78 -6.63 16.58
N LEU A 304 4.57 -5.60 16.26
CA LEU A 304 4.92 -5.26 14.88
C LEU A 304 5.72 -6.39 14.20
N ARG A 305 6.70 -6.97 14.91
CA ARG A 305 7.50 -8.10 14.40
C ARG A 305 6.64 -9.35 14.17
N ASP A 306 5.85 -9.73 15.16
CA ASP A 306 5.19 -11.04 15.21
C ASP A 306 3.94 -11.14 14.34
N GLU A 307 3.24 -10.01 14.14
CA GLU A 307 1.96 -10.03 13.46
C GLU A 307 1.85 -9.09 12.25
N TRP A 308 2.77 -8.10 12.09
CA TRP A 308 2.65 -7.10 11.04
C TRP A 308 3.69 -7.25 9.91
N GLY A 309 4.64 -8.19 10.04
CA GLY A 309 5.69 -8.41 9.04
C GLY A 309 6.82 -7.36 9.07
N VAL A 310 6.93 -6.61 10.17
CA VAL A 310 7.94 -5.57 10.36
C VAL A 310 9.25 -6.20 10.86
N ASN A 311 10.37 -5.88 10.21
CA ASN A 311 11.70 -6.37 10.61
C ASN A 311 12.65 -5.24 11.05
N LEU A 312 12.24 -3.99 10.91
CA LEU A 312 13.00 -2.79 11.25
C LEU A 312 12.12 -1.80 12.01
N PHE A 313 12.67 -1.15 13.03
CA PHE A 313 12.03 -0.04 13.73
C PHE A 313 12.86 1.24 13.59
N ARG A 314 12.28 2.33 13.11
CA ARG A 314 12.93 3.65 12.99
C ARG A 314 12.49 4.56 14.12
N MET A 315 13.43 5.13 14.84
CA MET A 315 13.17 6.10 15.91
C MET A 315 13.42 7.52 15.43
N ALA A 316 12.35 8.31 15.26
CA ALA A 316 12.40 9.69 14.82
C ALA A 316 12.81 10.61 15.96
N CYS A 317 14.12 10.89 16.07
CA CYS A 317 14.69 11.72 17.13
C CYS A 317 14.74 13.17 16.66
N TYR A 318 13.62 13.90 16.78
CA TYR A 318 13.51 15.29 16.37
C TYR A 318 14.55 16.17 17.02
N VAL A 319 15.13 17.09 16.22
CA VAL A 319 16.26 17.92 16.66
C VAL A 319 15.81 19.22 17.27
N THR A 320 15.03 20.04 16.56
CA THR A 320 14.67 21.41 16.95
C THR A 320 13.25 21.55 17.50
N GLN A 321 12.27 20.86 16.96
CA GLN A 321 10.84 20.98 17.31
C GLN A 321 10.54 20.30 18.66
N ASP A 322 10.66 21.03 19.77
CA ASP A 322 10.64 20.50 21.14
C ASP A 322 11.60 19.31 21.35
N GLY A 323 12.58 19.18 20.46
CA GLY A 323 13.43 18.01 20.32
C GLY A 323 14.74 18.08 21.11
N TYR A 324 15.75 17.39 20.60
CA TYR A 324 17.02 17.15 21.27
C TYR A 324 17.76 18.43 21.68
N THR A 325 17.76 19.45 20.81
CA THR A 325 18.40 20.76 21.08
C THR A 325 17.49 21.74 21.84
N ALA A 326 16.22 21.40 22.01
CA ALA A 326 15.19 22.25 22.63
C ALA A 326 14.81 21.79 24.05
N GLY A 327 15.67 21.02 24.73
CA GLY A 327 15.48 20.62 26.12
C GLY A 327 14.97 19.20 26.34
N ALA A 328 14.61 18.45 25.28
CA ALA A 328 14.15 17.07 25.42
C ALA A 328 15.27 16.02 25.46
N GLN A 329 16.54 16.42 25.46
CA GLN A 329 17.68 15.53 25.35
C GLN A 329 17.61 14.32 26.31
N SER A 330 17.44 14.56 27.61
CA SER A 330 17.43 13.48 28.62
C SER A 330 16.29 12.48 28.40
N ARG A 331 15.09 12.98 28.07
CA ARG A 331 13.91 12.17 27.76
C ARG A 331 14.15 11.30 26.50
N MET A 332 14.69 11.91 25.46
CA MET A 332 14.96 11.24 24.21
C MET A 332 16.11 10.21 24.37
N ASP A 333 17.17 10.55 25.09
CA ASP A 333 18.27 9.61 25.39
C ASP A 333 17.74 8.35 26.07
N GLN A 334 16.88 8.48 27.08
CA GLN A 334 16.25 7.35 27.75
C GLN A 334 15.46 6.49 26.75
N LYS A 335 14.70 7.13 25.85
CA LYS A 335 13.86 6.43 24.90
C LYS A 335 14.65 5.76 23.77
N ILE A 336 15.73 6.38 23.30
CA ILE A 336 16.65 5.77 22.34
C ILE A 336 17.26 4.49 22.94
N GLU A 337 17.72 4.56 24.19
CA GLU A 337 18.32 3.41 24.87
C GLU A 337 17.32 2.27 25.06
N GLU A 338 16.08 2.58 25.48
CA GLU A 338 14.98 1.61 25.59
C GLU A 338 14.66 0.97 24.22
N GLY A 339 14.51 1.78 23.17
CA GLY A 339 14.16 1.29 21.84
C GLY A 339 15.28 0.42 21.22
N VAL A 340 16.55 0.83 21.34
CA VAL A 340 17.68 0.02 20.84
C VAL A 340 17.79 -1.30 21.61
N GLN A 341 17.64 -1.27 22.95
CA GLN A 341 17.68 -2.48 23.76
C GLN A 341 16.51 -3.41 23.41
N ALA A 342 15.30 -2.88 23.26
CA ALA A 342 14.13 -3.65 22.84
C ALA A 342 14.35 -4.32 21.47
N ALA A 343 14.86 -3.56 20.49
CA ALA A 343 15.17 -4.10 19.16
C ALA A 343 16.20 -5.23 19.23
N LYS A 344 17.27 -5.05 20.03
CA LYS A 344 18.29 -6.09 20.24
C LYS A 344 17.70 -7.36 20.81
N GLU A 345 16.91 -7.25 21.88
CA GLU A 345 16.28 -8.41 22.53
C GLU A 345 15.28 -9.12 21.60
N LEU A 346 14.57 -8.37 20.78
CA LEU A 346 13.62 -8.89 19.79
C LEU A 346 14.29 -9.41 18.51
N GLY A 347 15.59 -9.15 18.31
CA GLY A 347 16.29 -9.47 17.08
C GLY A 347 15.73 -8.71 15.87
N MET A 348 15.33 -7.45 16.05
CA MET A 348 14.91 -6.51 15.01
C MET A 348 16.03 -5.54 14.68
N TYR A 349 16.08 -5.07 13.45
CA TYR A 349 16.93 -3.93 13.11
C TYR A 349 16.32 -2.63 13.63
N VAL A 350 17.17 -1.63 13.88
CA VAL A 350 16.73 -0.35 14.41
C VAL A 350 17.52 0.80 13.79
N ILE A 351 16.80 1.84 13.33
CA ILE A 351 17.39 3.11 12.90
C ILE A 351 17.34 4.10 14.07
N VAL A 352 18.48 4.72 14.36
CA VAL A 352 18.60 5.89 15.23
C VAL A 352 18.74 7.10 14.30
N ASP A 353 17.69 7.90 14.20
CA ASP A 353 17.54 8.96 13.21
C ASP A 353 17.69 10.34 13.84
N TRP A 354 18.65 11.13 13.35
CA TRP A 354 18.77 12.55 13.62
C TRP A 354 17.76 13.31 12.78
N HIS A 355 16.55 13.43 13.32
CA HIS A 355 15.34 13.86 12.60
C HIS A 355 15.25 15.38 12.49
N ILE A 356 16.03 15.96 11.57
CA ILE A 356 15.82 17.36 11.17
C ILE A 356 14.62 17.43 10.22
N HIS A 357 13.92 18.55 10.24
CA HIS A 357 12.76 18.80 9.40
C HIS A 357 12.89 20.17 8.73
N ALA A 358 13.38 20.18 7.51
CA ALA A 358 13.62 21.36 6.67
C ALA A 358 14.85 22.23 7.03
N GLU A 359 15.52 22.02 8.14
CA GLU A 359 16.68 22.82 8.51
C GLU A 359 17.93 22.45 7.71
N ASN A 360 18.84 23.41 7.55
CA ASN A 360 20.20 23.09 7.11
C ASN A 360 20.90 22.37 8.27
N PRO A 361 21.38 21.11 8.09
CA PRO A 361 21.95 20.31 9.17
C PRO A 361 23.21 20.91 9.81
N HIS A 362 23.89 21.82 9.10
CA HIS A 362 25.03 22.53 9.67
C HIS A 362 24.66 23.42 10.87
N THR A 363 23.39 23.85 11.01
CA THR A 363 22.92 24.67 12.13
C THR A 363 22.95 23.93 13.45
N THR A 364 22.77 22.62 13.43
CA THR A 364 22.79 21.74 14.61
C THR A 364 23.95 20.74 14.60
N LYS A 365 24.94 20.94 13.72
CA LYS A 365 26.04 20.00 13.51
C LYS A 365 26.86 19.68 14.78
N SER A 366 27.09 20.68 15.64
CA SER A 366 27.79 20.44 16.91
C SER A 366 27.09 19.40 17.78
N TRP A 367 25.75 19.49 17.88
CA TRP A 367 24.94 18.53 18.61
C TRP A 367 24.93 17.16 17.93
N ALA A 368 24.85 17.13 16.61
CA ALA A 368 24.92 15.89 15.84
C ALA A 368 26.24 15.15 16.06
N LYS A 369 27.35 15.87 16.12
CA LYS A 369 28.69 15.30 16.43
C LYS A 369 28.71 14.60 17.77
N ASP A 370 28.21 15.25 18.81
CA ASP A 370 28.17 14.67 20.17
C ASP A 370 27.18 13.50 20.24
N PHE A 371 26.02 13.62 19.60
CA PHE A 371 25.00 12.57 19.49
C PHE A 371 25.56 11.31 18.84
N PHE A 372 26.12 11.42 17.64
CA PHE A 372 26.63 10.26 16.92
C PHE A 372 27.89 9.68 17.57
N LYS A 373 28.78 10.51 18.13
CA LYS A 373 29.89 10.02 18.92
C LYS A 373 29.44 9.17 20.11
N LYS A 374 28.42 9.63 20.85
CA LYS A 374 27.80 8.92 21.96
C LYS A 374 27.27 7.55 21.53
N TYR A 375 26.36 7.55 20.54
CA TYR A 375 25.65 6.34 20.17
C TYR A 375 26.47 5.38 19.31
N ALA A 376 27.34 5.87 18.44
CA ALA A 376 28.26 5.02 17.70
C ALA A 376 29.24 4.32 18.62
N THR A 377 29.79 5.01 19.65
CA THR A 377 30.64 4.36 20.67
C THR A 377 29.88 3.30 21.46
N LYS A 378 28.63 3.60 21.86
CA LYS A 378 27.81 2.69 22.68
C LYS A 378 27.38 1.44 21.91
N TYR A 379 27.06 1.57 20.63
CA TYR A 379 26.45 0.50 19.84
C TYR A 379 27.35 -0.06 18.73
N LYS A 380 28.64 0.25 18.70
CA LYS A 380 29.59 -0.20 17.66
C LYS A 380 29.58 -1.72 17.41
N ASP A 381 29.34 -2.48 18.46
CA ASP A 381 29.36 -3.95 18.43
C ASP A 381 27.93 -4.55 18.27
N TYR A 382 26.94 -3.75 17.85
CA TYR A 382 25.56 -4.19 17.65
C TYR A 382 25.30 -4.43 16.16
N ASP A 383 24.94 -5.67 15.82
CA ASP A 383 24.66 -6.06 14.43
C ASP A 383 23.36 -5.45 13.86
N ASN A 384 22.52 -4.88 14.72
CA ASN A 384 21.16 -4.46 14.38
C ASN A 384 20.96 -2.94 14.34
N VAL A 385 21.99 -2.13 14.62
CA VAL A 385 21.85 -0.66 14.65
C VAL A 385 22.28 -0.05 13.33
N ILE A 386 21.47 0.88 12.83
CA ILE A 386 21.69 1.69 11.63
C ILE A 386 21.60 3.16 12.06
N PHE A 387 22.47 4.01 11.55
CA PHE A 387 22.44 5.44 11.83
C PHE A 387 21.93 6.23 10.64
N GLU A 388 20.83 6.97 10.82
CA GLU A 388 20.35 7.96 9.86
C GLU A 388 20.79 9.34 10.34
N ILE A 389 21.73 9.95 9.60
CA ILE A 389 22.44 11.12 10.11
C ILE A 389 21.80 12.46 9.73
N CYS A 390 20.75 12.41 8.92
CA CYS A 390 20.03 13.59 8.49
C CYS A 390 18.70 13.14 7.83
N ASN A 391 17.55 13.50 8.40
CA ASN A 391 16.23 13.07 7.88
C ASN A 391 15.82 13.85 6.62
N GLU A 392 15.44 15.12 6.73
CA GLU A 392 14.83 15.90 5.65
C GLU A 392 15.42 17.30 5.50
N PRO A 393 16.66 17.43 5.04
CA PRO A 393 17.24 18.73 4.78
C PRO A 393 16.55 19.39 3.57
N LYS A 394 16.25 20.70 3.72
CA LYS A 394 15.69 21.53 2.67
C LYS A 394 16.65 22.68 2.34
N ASP A 395 16.51 23.31 1.21
CA ASP A 395 17.24 24.53 0.80
C ASP A 395 18.77 24.43 0.96
N VAL A 396 19.30 23.21 0.96
CA VAL A 396 20.74 22.92 1.02
C VAL A 396 21.09 21.91 -0.07
N GLN A 397 22.04 22.24 -0.93
CA GLN A 397 22.44 21.35 -2.04
C GLN A 397 23.28 20.19 -1.56
N TRP A 398 23.24 19.08 -2.30
CA TRP A 398 24.09 17.93 -2.00
C TRP A 398 25.57 18.29 -2.03
N TYR A 399 26.06 18.85 -3.12
CA TYR A 399 27.46 19.19 -3.29
C TYR A 399 27.66 20.53 -4.01
N THR A 400 28.39 21.44 -3.38
CA THR A 400 28.78 22.75 -3.93
C THR A 400 30.27 22.98 -3.95
N GLY A 401 31.03 22.15 -3.23
CA GLY A 401 32.46 22.36 -2.98
C GLY A 401 32.78 23.45 -1.96
N GLY A 402 31.77 24.11 -1.39
CA GLY A 402 31.93 25.25 -0.45
C GLY A 402 31.97 24.88 1.04
N GLY A 403 31.85 23.62 1.40
CA GLY A 403 31.94 23.17 2.80
C GLY A 403 30.70 23.43 3.67
N ASN A 404 29.62 23.97 3.11
CA ASN A 404 28.33 24.19 3.78
C ASN A 404 27.20 23.48 3.02
N ASP A 405 27.51 22.35 2.42
CA ASP A 405 26.63 21.47 1.67
C ASP A 405 26.37 20.16 2.43
N LEU A 406 25.41 19.36 1.97
CA LEU A 406 25.06 18.09 2.61
C LEU A 406 26.22 17.10 2.59
N TYR A 407 26.95 17.05 1.50
CA TYR A 407 28.13 16.20 1.38
C TYR A 407 29.14 16.45 2.51
N SER A 408 29.51 17.70 2.77
CA SER A 408 30.47 18.05 3.82
C SER A 408 29.96 17.72 5.22
N TYR A 409 28.65 17.92 5.47
CA TYR A 409 28.02 17.50 6.72
C TYR A 409 28.03 15.97 6.88
N CYS A 410 27.55 15.25 5.87
CA CYS A 410 27.46 13.78 5.91
C CYS A 410 28.86 13.16 6.04
N LYS A 411 29.86 13.69 5.33
CA LYS A 411 31.25 13.25 5.43
C LYS A 411 31.81 13.40 6.84
N GLU A 412 31.59 14.55 7.48
CA GLU A 412 32.07 14.81 8.84
C GLU A 412 31.39 13.89 9.87
N ILE A 413 30.07 13.73 9.80
CA ILE A 413 29.33 12.87 10.74
C ILE A 413 29.65 11.38 10.52
N ALA A 414 29.70 10.93 9.26
CA ALA A 414 30.09 9.56 8.94
C ALA A 414 31.52 9.26 9.43
N GLY A 415 32.45 10.21 9.29
CA GLY A 415 33.81 10.11 9.83
C GLY A 415 33.82 9.88 11.34
N ILE A 416 33.05 10.65 12.10
CA ILE A 416 32.92 10.49 13.55
C ILE A 416 32.40 9.10 13.93
N ILE A 417 31.40 8.58 13.20
CA ILE A 417 30.85 7.24 13.44
C ILE A 417 31.92 6.18 13.19
N ARG A 418 32.67 6.29 12.08
CA ARG A 418 33.77 5.35 11.75
C ARG A 418 34.93 5.45 12.72
N ASP A 419 35.30 6.66 13.19
CA ASP A 419 36.35 6.89 14.21
C ASP A 419 36.00 6.27 15.58
N CYS A 420 34.69 6.08 15.88
CA CYS A 420 34.26 5.33 17.06
C CYS A 420 34.44 3.80 16.92
N GLY A 421 34.86 3.32 15.76
CA GLY A 421 35.00 1.90 15.44
C GLY A 421 33.69 1.22 15.07
N SER A 422 32.65 1.99 14.67
CA SER A 422 31.39 1.44 14.20
C SER A 422 31.44 1.26 12.68
N ASP A 423 31.09 0.07 12.21
CA ASP A 423 30.91 -0.30 10.81
C ASP A 423 29.41 -0.50 10.45
N ALA A 424 28.51 0.08 11.25
CA ALA A 424 27.07 0.08 10.98
C ALA A 424 26.75 0.76 9.64
N LEU A 425 25.65 0.35 9.02
CA LEU A 425 25.08 1.09 7.88
C LEU A 425 24.80 2.54 8.30
N ILE A 426 25.15 3.49 7.44
CA ILE A 426 24.86 4.92 7.63
C ILE A 426 23.96 5.37 6.51
N VAL A 427 22.88 6.08 6.84
CA VAL A 427 21.95 6.67 5.89
C VAL A 427 22.08 8.17 5.92
N CYS A 428 22.36 8.76 4.76
CA CYS A 428 22.53 10.20 4.56
C CYS A 428 21.24 10.79 3.94
N GLY A 429 20.70 11.86 4.55
CA GLY A 429 19.64 12.65 3.95
C GLY A 429 20.08 13.31 2.64
N THR A 430 19.16 13.50 1.73
CA THR A 430 19.39 14.21 0.48
C THR A 430 18.63 15.54 0.44
N ASN A 431 18.91 16.40 -0.53
CA ASN A 431 18.27 17.71 -0.60
C ASN A 431 16.76 17.63 -0.90
N THR A 432 16.05 18.74 -0.70
CA THR A 432 14.62 18.92 -1.00
C THR A 432 13.76 17.87 -0.25
N TRP A 433 13.88 17.84 1.09
CA TRP A 433 13.20 16.85 1.95
C TRP A 433 13.50 15.40 1.52
N SER A 434 14.75 15.12 1.27
CA SER A 434 15.23 13.80 0.83
C SER A 434 14.56 13.29 -0.46
N GLN A 435 14.33 14.20 -1.45
CA GLN A 435 13.68 13.87 -2.72
C GLN A 435 14.61 13.98 -3.96
N ASP A 436 15.81 14.54 -3.81
CA ASP A 436 16.73 14.72 -4.93
C ASP A 436 17.94 13.78 -4.80
N VAL A 437 17.67 12.47 -4.67
CA VAL A 437 18.68 11.43 -4.44
C VAL A 437 19.62 11.24 -5.63
N GLU A 438 19.21 11.62 -6.83
CA GLU A 438 20.05 11.60 -8.04
C GLU A 438 21.23 12.57 -7.97
N ASP A 439 21.11 13.61 -7.16
CA ASP A 439 22.20 14.59 -6.98
C ASP A 439 23.45 14.00 -6.31
N VAL A 440 23.29 12.89 -5.59
CA VAL A 440 24.40 12.18 -4.93
C VAL A 440 25.48 11.73 -5.90
N ALA A 441 25.09 11.38 -7.13
CA ALA A 441 26.05 10.97 -8.18
C ALA A 441 27.12 12.03 -8.48
N LYS A 442 26.86 13.32 -8.16
CA LYS A 442 27.83 14.40 -8.32
C LYS A 442 29.07 14.24 -7.46
N LYS A 443 28.92 13.68 -6.25
CA LYS A 443 30.01 13.45 -5.29
C LYS A 443 29.54 12.49 -4.19
N PRO A 444 29.53 11.17 -4.39
CA PRO A 444 29.16 10.20 -3.34
C PRO A 444 30.28 10.05 -2.32
N LEU A 445 29.95 9.71 -1.05
CA LEU A 445 30.93 9.54 0.02
C LEU A 445 31.93 8.40 -0.24
N LYS A 446 31.57 7.43 -1.05
CA LYS A 446 32.48 6.33 -1.47
C LYS A 446 33.74 6.85 -2.17
N ASP A 447 33.69 8.03 -2.82
CA ASP A 447 34.87 8.64 -3.46
C ASP A 447 35.93 9.05 -2.43
N ASP A 448 35.56 9.22 -1.17
CA ASP A 448 36.46 9.49 -0.05
C ASP A 448 36.72 8.23 0.82
N GLY A 449 36.38 7.05 0.31
CA GLY A 449 36.67 5.75 0.95
C GLY A 449 35.69 5.33 2.02
N PHE A 450 34.51 5.95 2.11
CA PHE A 450 33.45 5.48 3.00
C PHE A 450 32.69 4.31 2.38
N GLU A 451 32.57 3.22 3.11
CA GLU A 451 31.80 2.05 2.76
C GLU A 451 30.50 1.98 3.59
N ASP A 452 29.50 1.20 3.12
CA ASP A 452 28.23 0.96 3.80
C ASP A 452 27.43 2.25 4.05
N ILE A 453 27.45 3.14 3.07
CA ILE A 453 26.67 4.39 3.08
C ILE A 453 25.49 4.27 2.12
N LEU A 454 24.29 4.53 2.63
CA LEU A 454 23.05 4.66 1.86
C LEU A 454 22.61 6.14 1.82
N TYR A 455 21.77 6.45 0.86
CA TYR A 455 21.18 7.78 0.69
C TYR A 455 19.68 7.67 0.72
N THR A 456 19.03 8.49 1.56
CA THR A 456 17.60 8.35 1.69
C THR A 456 16.83 9.07 0.61
N PHE A 457 15.71 8.47 0.24
CA PHE A 457 14.66 9.08 -0.56
C PHE A 457 13.35 8.99 0.20
N HIS A 458 12.59 10.09 0.29
CA HIS A 458 11.29 10.13 0.94
C HIS A 458 10.18 10.35 -0.06
N PHE A 459 9.07 9.64 0.11
CA PHE A 459 7.88 9.86 -0.68
C PHE A 459 6.59 9.73 0.14
N TYR A 460 5.58 10.44 -0.33
CA TYR A 460 4.20 10.30 0.12
C TYR A 460 3.35 10.06 -1.12
N SER A 461 2.67 8.91 -1.19
CA SER A 461 2.07 8.47 -2.45
C SER A 461 0.92 9.36 -2.94
N GLY A 462 0.26 10.08 -2.04
CA GLY A 462 -0.74 11.10 -2.39
C GLY A 462 -0.15 12.38 -3.01
N SER A 463 1.19 12.55 -3.05
CA SER A 463 1.86 13.75 -3.56
C SER A 463 2.97 13.48 -4.57
N HIS A 464 3.60 12.32 -4.52
CA HIS A 464 4.82 12.00 -5.28
C HIS A 464 4.55 10.88 -6.28
N TYR A 465 4.72 11.18 -7.56
CA TYR A 465 4.32 10.33 -8.68
C TYR A 465 5.50 9.91 -9.56
N ALA A 466 5.23 9.68 -10.84
CA ALA A 466 6.19 9.13 -11.80
C ALA A 466 7.46 9.99 -11.98
N ASP A 467 7.37 11.31 -11.82
CA ASP A 467 8.51 12.23 -11.85
C ASP A 467 9.51 11.95 -10.73
N LYS A 468 9.00 11.66 -9.52
CA LYS A 468 9.83 11.29 -8.37
C LYS A 468 10.37 9.86 -8.49
N MET A 469 9.56 8.93 -9.01
CA MET A 469 10.03 7.57 -9.33
C MET A 469 11.18 7.59 -10.34
N ALA A 470 11.16 8.52 -11.29
CA ALA A 470 12.24 8.68 -12.27
C ALA A 470 13.58 9.04 -11.60
N LYS A 471 13.58 9.87 -10.55
CA LYS A 471 14.78 10.23 -9.78
C LYS A 471 15.42 9.01 -9.11
N VAL A 472 14.60 8.16 -8.48
CA VAL A 472 15.05 6.89 -7.88
C VAL A 472 15.69 5.98 -8.94
N LYS A 473 15.04 5.85 -10.12
CA LYS A 473 15.58 5.06 -11.23
C LYS A 473 16.91 5.60 -11.74
N THR A 474 17.02 6.93 -11.88
CA THR A 474 18.27 7.60 -12.30
C THR A 474 19.38 7.34 -11.29
N ALA A 475 19.13 7.60 -10.00
CA ALA A 475 20.13 7.40 -8.95
C ALA A 475 20.59 5.93 -8.86
N THR A 476 19.66 4.97 -8.98
CA THR A 476 20.01 3.54 -9.02
C THR A 476 20.85 3.18 -10.24
N ALA A 477 20.55 3.74 -11.42
CA ALA A 477 21.33 3.54 -12.63
C ALA A 477 22.75 4.13 -12.50
N ASP A 478 22.90 5.25 -11.79
CA ASP A 478 24.19 5.90 -11.49
C ASP A 478 24.99 5.17 -10.39
N GLY A 479 24.39 4.15 -9.77
CA GLY A 479 25.06 3.34 -8.75
C GLY A 479 24.93 3.89 -7.34
N THR A 480 23.97 4.76 -7.06
CA THR A 480 23.67 5.31 -5.74
C THR A 480 22.82 4.31 -4.94
N PRO A 481 23.32 3.77 -3.79
CA PRO A 481 22.53 2.89 -2.93
C PRO A 481 21.48 3.69 -2.16
N ILE A 482 20.23 3.28 -2.25
CA ILE A 482 19.08 4.00 -1.72
C ILE A 482 18.43 3.24 -0.55
N PHE A 483 17.95 4.00 0.44
CA PHE A 483 17.02 3.55 1.46
C PHE A 483 15.86 4.55 1.56
N VAL A 484 14.63 4.10 1.45
CA VAL A 484 13.45 4.92 1.73
C VAL A 484 13.18 4.87 3.23
N THR A 485 13.88 5.69 4.01
CA THR A 485 13.77 5.67 5.48
C THR A 485 12.45 6.26 5.99
N GLU A 486 11.74 7.00 5.13
CA GLU A 486 10.40 7.48 5.43
C GLU A 486 9.52 7.50 4.18
N PHE A 487 8.31 6.97 4.31
CA PHE A 487 7.26 7.14 3.30
C PHE A 487 5.87 7.10 3.93
N GLY A 488 4.89 7.66 3.23
CA GLY A 488 3.48 7.59 3.61
C GLY A 488 2.58 7.20 2.43
N ILE A 489 1.42 6.60 2.73
CA ILE A 489 0.40 6.27 1.72
C ILE A 489 -0.63 7.40 1.52
N CYS A 490 -0.47 8.50 2.25
CA CYS A 490 -1.24 9.73 2.15
C CYS A 490 -0.45 10.83 1.41
N ASP A 491 -0.96 12.06 1.43
CA ASP A 491 -0.21 13.20 0.90
C ASP A 491 0.93 13.64 1.83
N ALA A 492 1.81 14.51 1.32
CA ALA A 492 3.02 14.97 2.01
C ALA A 492 2.77 15.83 3.26
N SER A 493 1.53 16.20 3.56
CA SER A 493 1.21 16.83 4.86
C SER A 493 1.17 15.81 6.02
N GLY A 494 1.14 14.52 5.71
CA GLY A 494 0.91 13.44 6.68
C GLY A 494 -0.55 13.30 7.10
N ASN A 495 -1.43 14.21 6.68
CA ASN A 495 -2.85 14.25 7.10
C ASN A 495 -3.81 14.54 5.94
N GLY A 496 -3.51 14.10 4.75
CA GLY A 496 -4.38 14.26 3.58
C GLY A 496 -4.90 12.94 3.03
N GLY A 497 -5.35 12.96 1.78
CA GLY A 497 -5.92 11.79 1.14
C GLY A 497 -4.92 10.68 0.86
N PHE A 498 -5.43 9.48 0.75
CA PHE A 498 -4.66 8.27 0.44
C PHE A 498 -4.58 8.04 -1.07
N ASP A 499 -3.43 7.56 -1.53
CA ASP A 499 -3.28 6.96 -2.87
C ASP A 499 -2.57 5.60 -2.72
N THR A 500 -3.35 4.59 -2.38
CA THR A 500 -2.82 3.23 -2.14
C THR A 500 -2.34 2.57 -3.41
N ALA A 501 -2.95 2.86 -4.56
CA ALA A 501 -2.51 2.32 -5.85
C ALA A 501 -1.11 2.85 -6.23
N ASN A 502 -0.87 4.14 -6.00
CA ASN A 502 0.46 4.72 -6.19
C ASN A 502 1.45 4.24 -5.11
N ALA A 503 0.99 4.02 -3.86
CA ALA A 503 1.81 3.39 -2.82
C ALA A 503 2.28 1.98 -3.25
N ASP A 504 1.38 1.16 -3.78
CA ASP A 504 1.73 -0.17 -4.32
C ASP A 504 2.70 -0.08 -5.50
N ALA A 505 2.58 0.95 -6.36
CA ALA A 505 3.52 1.19 -7.44
C ALA A 505 4.91 1.58 -6.92
N TRP A 506 4.99 2.39 -5.86
CA TRP A 506 6.23 2.72 -5.17
C TRP A 506 6.89 1.50 -4.54
N ILE A 507 6.11 0.64 -3.84
CA ILE A 507 6.66 -0.59 -3.26
C ILE A 507 7.19 -1.53 -4.34
N LYS A 508 6.46 -1.70 -5.47
CA LYS A 508 6.97 -2.47 -6.62
C LYS A 508 8.28 -1.92 -7.17
N LEU A 509 8.43 -0.59 -7.20
CA LEU A 509 9.69 0.02 -7.60
C LEU A 509 10.81 -0.32 -6.60
N CYS A 510 10.55 -0.18 -5.30
CA CYS A 510 11.50 -0.55 -4.26
C CYS A 510 11.91 -2.02 -4.35
N ASP A 511 10.94 -2.93 -4.53
CA ASP A 511 11.20 -4.37 -4.67
C ASP A 511 12.07 -4.68 -5.89
N SER A 512 11.83 -3.99 -7.02
CA SER A 512 12.60 -4.23 -8.26
C SER A 512 14.09 -3.90 -8.12
N TYR A 513 14.46 -3.08 -7.14
CA TYR A 513 15.83 -2.68 -6.85
C TYR A 513 16.31 -3.15 -5.46
N ASN A 514 15.54 -3.96 -4.76
CA ASN A 514 15.78 -4.36 -3.36
C ASN A 514 16.03 -3.16 -2.43
N ILE A 515 15.34 -2.05 -2.66
CA ILE A 515 15.39 -0.86 -1.82
C ILE A 515 14.57 -1.12 -0.56
N SER A 516 15.21 -0.99 0.60
CA SER A 516 14.57 -1.07 1.91
C SER A 516 13.72 0.19 2.18
N TYR A 517 12.68 0.04 3.02
CA TYR A 517 11.77 1.15 3.31
C TYR A 517 11.19 1.11 4.73
N ALA A 518 10.80 2.29 5.25
CA ALA A 518 10.10 2.43 6.53
C ALA A 518 8.92 3.39 6.41
N CYS A 519 7.74 2.92 6.79
CA CYS A 519 6.51 3.71 6.74
C CYS A 519 6.43 4.72 7.90
N TRP A 520 5.85 5.89 7.67
CA TRP A 520 5.49 6.89 8.66
C TRP A 520 3.99 6.81 8.96
N SER A 521 3.40 6.73 10.22
CA SER A 521 4.13 6.60 11.47
C SER A 521 3.31 5.77 12.48
N PHE A 522 3.99 5.05 13.35
CA PHE A 522 3.38 4.22 14.38
C PHE A 522 2.94 5.06 15.58
N CYS A 523 1.69 5.51 15.53
CA CYS A 523 1.01 6.33 16.54
C CYS A 523 -0.51 6.27 16.34
N ASN A 524 -1.27 6.93 17.25
CA ASN A 524 -2.72 7.14 17.17
C ASN A 524 -3.11 8.62 17.09
N LYS A 525 -2.30 9.45 16.46
CA LYS A 525 -2.43 10.93 16.44
C LYS A 525 -3.71 11.44 15.78
N GLY A 526 -4.41 10.63 14.98
CA GLY A 526 -5.62 11.06 14.27
C GLY A 526 -5.32 11.78 12.95
N GLU A 527 -4.18 11.52 12.38
CA GLU A 527 -3.80 11.93 11.03
C GLU A 527 -3.75 10.72 10.08
N SER A 528 -3.80 10.96 8.78
CA SER A 528 -3.83 9.90 7.77
C SER A 528 -2.61 8.98 7.83
N ALA A 529 -1.45 9.51 8.20
CA ALA A 529 -0.23 8.72 8.35
C ALA A 529 -0.23 7.80 9.59
N SER A 530 -1.15 7.99 10.55
CA SER A 530 -1.21 7.16 11.76
C SER A 530 -1.56 5.71 11.44
N TYR A 531 -0.83 4.75 12.05
CA TYR A 531 -1.16 3.33 11.89
C TYR A 531 -2.35 2.91 12.74
N LEU A 532 -2.53 3.56 13.88
CA LEU A 532 -3.56 3.23 14.84
C LEU A 532 -4.69 4.25 14.81
N SER A 533 -5.90 3.75 14.98
CA SER A 533 -7.10 4.57 15.18
C SER A 533 -6.97 5.42 16.45
N THR A 534 -7.57 6.60 16.44
CA THR A 534 -7.67 7.47 17.63
C THR A 534 -8.36 6.82 18.82
N SER A 535 -9.20 5.82 18.57
CA SER A 535 -9.85 5.02 19.62
C SER A 535 -8.93 3.98 20.26
N CYS A 536 -7.77 3.68 19.65
CA CYS A 536 -6.80 2.76 20.21
C CYS A 536 -6.06 3.40 21.38
N SER A 537 -6.25 2.88 22.59
CA SER A 537 -5.53 3.31 23.79
C SER A 537 -4.33 2.44 24.14
N LYS A 538 -4.05 1.40 23.34
CA LYS A 538 -2.95 0.46 23.57
C LYS A 538 -1.63 1.08 23.11
N THR A 539 -0.62 1.08 23.99
CA THR A 539 0.72 1.60 23.69
C THR A 539 1.82 0.53 23.79
N THR A 540 1.50 -0.64 24.36
CA THR A 540 2.49 -1.68 24.66
C THR A 540 2.26 -2.99 23.91
N GLY A 541 1.50 -2.95 22.81
CA GLY A 541 1.21 -4.14 22.01
C GLY A 541 -0.22 -4.68 22.17
N GLY A 542 -0.46 -5.87 21.64
CA GLY A 542 -1.78 -6.50 21.71
C GLY A 542 -2.79 -5.90 20.72
N TYR A 543 -2.31 -5.40 19.59
CA TYR A 543 -3.14 -4.75 18.56
C TYR A 543 -3.97 -5.78 17.80
N VAL A 544 -5.23 -5.44 17.57
CA VAL A 544 -6.19 -6.22 16.79
C VAL A 544 -6.74 -5.36 15.63
N ALA A 545 -7.47 -5.95 14.71
CA ALA A 545 -7.97 -5.26 13.52
C ALA A 545 -8.69 -3.94 13.80
N SER A 546 -9.50 -3.86 14.88
CA SER A 546 -10.23 -2.64 15.27
C SER A 546 -9.36 -1.51 15.80
N ASP A 547 -8.10 -1.79 16.13
CA ASP A 547 -7.15 -0.78 16.61
C ASP A 547 -6.47 -0.03 15.44
N LEU A 548 -6.56 -0.56 14.22
CA LEU A 548 -5.83 -0.04 13.06
C LEU A 548 -6.60 1.08 12.36
N ALA A 549 -5.85 2.09 11.90
CA ALA A 549 -6.28 3.05 10.89
C ALA A 549 -5.93 2.54 9.47
N THR A 550 -6.34 3.25 8.45
CA THR A 550 -6.14 2.88 7.03
C THR A 550 -4.66 2.58 6.71
N THR A 551 -3.74 3.42 7.16
CA THR A 551 -2.29 3.20 6.95
C THR A 551 -1.82 1.92 7.63
N GLY A 552 -2.29 1.62 8.85
CA GLY A 552 -1.95 0.37 9.53
C GLY A 552 -2.48 -0.87 8.83
N ILE A 553 -3.70 -0.82 8.31
CA ILE A 553 -4.30 -1.92 7.53
C ILE A 553 -3.48 -2.18 6.26
N TRP A 554 -3.19 -1.12 5.49
CA TRP A 554 -2.38 -1.24 4.27
C TRP A 554 -0.98 -1.79 4.57
N LEU A 555 -0.32 -1.28 5.62
CA LEU A 555 1.01 -1.74 6.04
C LEU A 555 1.01 -3.23 6.36
N VAL A 556 0.09 -3.71 7.19
CA VAL A 556 0.00 -5.13 7.53
C VAL A 556 -0.22 -5.98 6.28
N ASN A 557 -1.14 -5.58 5.41
CA ASN A 557 -1.42 -6.33 4.19
C ASN A 557 -0.19 -6.43 3.28
N THR A 558 0.52 -5.33 3.11
CA THR A 558 1.70 -5.25 2.25
C THR A 558 2.88 -6.02 2.85
N TYR A 559 3.22 -5.76 4.11
CA TYR A 559 4.42 -6.34 4.73
C TYR A 559 4.29 -7.84 5.01
N ARG A 560 3.10 -8.30 5.41
CA ARG A 560 2.83 -9.72 5.58
C ARG A 560 2.88 -10.49 4.26
N ALA A 561 2.42 -9.87 3.17
CA ALA A 561 2.53 -10.48 1.86
C ALA A 561 4.00 -10.71 1.43
N HIS A 562 4.89 -9.77 1.74
CA HIS A 562 6.33 -9.94 1.51
C HIS A 562 6.95 -11.01 2.43
N GLN A 563 6.57 -11.03 3.70
CA GLN A 563 7.02 -12.05 4.65
C GLN A 563 6.62 -13.46 4.20
N ASP A 564 5.39 -13.63 3.72
CA ASP A 564 4.92 -14.93 3.21
C ASP A 564 5.75 -15.42 2.01
N ILE A 565 6.18 -14.53 1.13
CA ILE A 565 7.05 -14.86 0.00
C ILE A 565 8.44 -15.29 0.50
N GLU A 566 9.03 -14.56 1.44
CA GLU A 566 10.35 -14.88 2.01
C GLU A 566 10.37 -16.21 2.78
N GLU A 567 9.30 -16.50 3.51
CA GLU A 567 9.18 -17.71 4.32
C GLU A 567 8.66 -18.92 3.53
N GLY A 568 8.24 -18.71 2.28
CA GLY A 568 7.63 -19.77 1.44
C GLY A 568 6.30 -20.28 2.01
N THR A 569 5.64 -19.48 2.83
CA THR A 569 4.36 -19.80 3.46
C THR A 569 3.24 -19.13 2.68
N ASP A 570 2.50 -19.91 1.91
CA ASP A 570 1.31 -19.40 1.20
C ASP A 570 0.12 -19.39 2.16
N THR A 571 0.04 -18.38 3.01
CA THR A 571 -1.07 -18.18 3.97
C THR A 571 -2.16 -17.24 3.44
N LYS A 572 -2.06 -16.83 2.18
CA LYS A 572 -3.09 -16.01 1.54
C LYS A 572 -4.35 -16.82 1.23
N VAL A 573 -5.48 -16.35 1.74
CA VAL A 573 -6.78 -16.59 1.09
C VAL A 573 -6.81 -15.70 -0.16
N THR A 574 -6.28 -16.19 -1.27
CA THR A 574 -6.22 -15.43 -2.54
C THR A 574 -7.52 -15.59 -3.31
N PRO A 575 -8.13 -14.51 -3.78
CA PRO A 575 -8.92 -14.53 -5.01
C PRO A 575 -7.95 -14.59 -6.20
N LYS A 576 -8.13 -15.58 -7.04
CA LYS A 576 -7.36 -15.82 -8.26
C LYS A 576 -7.50 -14.64 -9.23
N PRO A 577 -6.41 -14.07 -9.81
CA PRO A 577 -6.53 -13.02 -10.81
C PRO A 577 -7.15 -13.57 -12.10
N SER A 578 -8.15 -12.87 -12.61
CA SER A 578 -8.71 -13.15 -13.94
C SER A 578 -7.73 -12.65 -15.00
N THR A 579 -7.07 -13.58 -15.68
CA THR A 579 -6.33 -13.28 -16.90
C THR A 579 -7.29 -13.27 -18.09
N SER A 580 -7.69 -12.09 -18.53
CA SER A 580 -8.25 -11.90 -19.87
C SER A 580 -7.13 -11.48 -20.82
N ALA A 581 -6.52 -12.46 -21.48
CA ALA A 581 -5.71 -12.20 -22.66
C ALA A 581 -6.54 -12.54 -23.90
N SER A 582 -6.90 -11.53 -24.62
CA SER A 582 -7.51 -11.59 -25.95
C SER A 582 -6.50 -12.14 -26.96
N ALA A 583 -6.74 -13.32 -27.48
CA ALA A 583 -6.01 -13.86 -28.63
C ALA A 583 -6.86 -13.73 -29.89
N LYS A 584 -6.27 -13.12 -30.90
CA LYS A 584 -6.81 -13.00 -32.27
C LYS A 584 -6.46 -14.27 -33.06
N PRO A 585 -7.33 -14.77 -33.93
CA PRO A 585 -7.10 -16.04 -34.63
C PRO A 585 -6.25 -15.86 -35.89
N GLY A 586 -5.30 -16.77 -36.08
CA GLY A 586 -4.52 -16.93 -37.30
C GLY A 586 -4.60 -18.38 -37.78
N THR A 587 -4.86 -18.49 -39.03
CA THR A 587 -5.20 -19.64 -39.88
C THR A 587 -4.21 -20.82 -39.89
N SER A 588 -4.79 -22.00 -40.07
CA SER A 588 -4.23 -23.33 -40.25
C SER A 588 -3.31 -23.51 -41.46
N SER A 589 -2.29 -24.34 -41.33
CA SER A 589 -2.04 -25.42 -42.31
C SER A 589 -1.11 -26.51 -41.71
N SER A 590 -1.51 -27.72 -42.00
CA SER A 590 -0.93 -29.01 -41.64
C SER A 590 0.41 -29.30 -42.32
N GLU A 591 1.32 -30.03 -41.66
CA GLU A 591 1.82 -31.33 -42.09
C GLU A 591 2.98 -31.82 -41.18
N LYS A 592 2.93 -33.11 -40.89
CA LYS A 592 3.88 -33.93 -40.14
C LYS A 592 4.45 -34.99 -41.16
N PRO A 593 5.42 -35.87 -40.82
CA PRO A 593 6.81 -35.74 -40.35
C PRO A 593 7.81 -36.55 -41.22
N SER A 594 9.13 -36.45 -41.01
CA SER A 594 10.03 -37.64 -41.10
C SER A 594 11.45 -37.38 -40.58
N THR A 595 11.85 -38.25 -39.82
CA THR A 595 13.05 -38.94 -39.34
C THR A 595 14.42 -38.66 -39.96
N SER A 596 15.40 -38.65 -39.06
CA SER A 596 16.65 -39.40 -38.97
C SER A 596 17.99 -38.77 -39.37
N ALA A 597 18.85 -38.79 -38.37
CA ALA A 597 20.20 -39.33 -38.30
C ALA A 597 21.41 -38.53 -38.83
N SER A 598 22.26 -38.25 -37.87
CA SER A 598 23.70 -38.58 -37.78
C SER A 598 24.70 -38.01 -38.79
N ALA A 599 25.67 -37.26 -38.32
CA ALA A 599 27.10 -37.55 -38.24
C ALA A 599 28.02 -36.32 -38.28
N LYS A 600 28.94 -36.26 -37.35
CA LYS A 600 30.21 -35.50 -37.31
C LYS A 600 31.23 -36.24 -38.24
N PRO A 601 32.50 -35.78 -38.50
CA PRO A 601 33.24 -34.54 -38.18
C PRO A 601 34.20 -34.07 -39.33
N GLY A 602 35.02 -33.04 -39.09
CA GLY A 602 36.28 -32.83 -39.88
C GLY A 602 36.67 -31.35 -39.98
N THR A 603 37.54 -30.88 -39.19
CA THR A 603 38.96 -30.51 -39.16
C THR A 603 39.48 -29.47 -40.18
N SER A 604 40.24 -28.54 -39.60
CA SER A 604 41.47 -27.85 -40.08
C SER A 604 41.30 -26.68 -41.04
N SER A 605 41.96 -25.58 -40.94
CA SER A 605 43.24 -25.10 -40.47
C SER A 605 43.48 -23.68 -41.02
N SER A 606 44.14 -22.84 -40.19
CA SER A 606 45.18 -21.84 -40.51
C SER A 606 44.87 -20.78 -41.59
N GLU A 607 45.17 -19.53 -41.41
CA GLU A 607 46.43 -18.85 -41.16
C GLU A 607 46.24 -17.36 -40.89
N LYS A 608 47.08 -16.82 -40.05
CA LYS A 608 47.51 -15.43 -39.89
C LYS A 608 48.75 -15.27 -40.83
N PRO A 609 49.40 -14.09 -41.13
CA PRO A 609 49.41 -12.80 -40.45
C PRO A 609 49.72 -11.57 -41.38
N SER A 610 50.00 -10.47 -40.72
CA SER A 610 51.03 -9.40 -40.92
C SER A 610 50.50 -7.99 -41.10
N THR A 611 50.83 -7.14 -40.13
CA THR A 611 51.85 -6.06 -40.03
C THR A 611 51.66 -4.91 -40.98
N SER A 612 51.67 -3.63 -40.61
CA SER A 612 52.69 -2.75 -40.02
C SER A 612 52.10 -1.34 -39.90
N ALA A 613 52.24 -0.64 -38.86
CA ALA A 613 53.29 0.26 -38.37
C ALA A 613 53.26 1.71 -38.91
N SER A 614 53.34 2.61 -37.95
CA SER A 614 54.02 3.93 -37.94
C SER A 614 53.31 5.11 -38.59
N ALA A 615 53.24 6.32 -38.05
CA ALA A 615 54.09 7.09 -37.15
C ALA A 615 53.37 8.37 -36.70
N LYS A 616 53.70 8.87 -35.51
CA LYS A 616 53.63 10.26 -35.05
C LYS A 616 54.80 11.06 -35.70
N PRO A 617 54.99 12.39 -35.62
CA PRO A 617 54.50 13.37 -34.64
C PRO A 617 54.28 14.82 -35.20
N GLY A 618 53.97 15.78 -34.29
CA GLY A 618 54.35 17.19 -34.45
C GLY A 618 53.35 18.20 -33.88
N THR A 619 53.52 18.64 -32.69
CA THR A 619 53.82 19.93 -32.06
C THR A 619 53.14 21.20 -32.61
N GLY A 620 52.65 22.03 -31.68
CA GLY A 620 52.66 23.48 -31.78
C GLY A 620 51.52 24.22 -31.10
N SER A 621 51.77 24.65 -29.89
CA SER A 621 51.43 25.87 -29.17
C SER A 621 50.49 26.92 -29.82
N SER A 622 49.49 27.39 -29.14
CA SER A 622 49.35 28.69 -28.51
C SER A 622 48.23 28.66 -27.50
#